data_0f1ae042ee2604da18b3ab3bed57f0a1
#
_entry.id   0f1ae042ee2604da18b3ab3bed57f0a1
#
_cell.length_a   1.000
_cell.length_b   1.000
_cell.length_c   1.000
_cell.angle_alpha   90.00
_cell.angle_beta   90.00
_cell.angle_gamma   90.00
#
_symmetry.space_group_name_H-M   'P 1'
#
loop_
_entity.id
_entity.type
_entity.pdbx_description
1 polymer ?
#
loop_
_entity_poly.entity_id
_entity_poly.type
_entity_poly.pdbx_seq_one_letter_code
_entity_poly.pdbx_strand_id
1 'polypeptide(L)'
;MNKILKLTFVLFLICAIVAGVLGGVNELTKDRIYAIQNAATIAAYSAVLDAEGYDEVDFDRTAFPVVDKISEATNGAGHVVELTVSGAQGLITLAVGVDTDAKCSGISIIEHSETSGLGANAAADSEIGRNFRAQFVGEGEDIALSKSGGHIDALAGATITSNAVTGAVATAIQAVNSLG
;
A
#
# COMPACT_ATOMS: atom_id res chain seq x y z
N MET A 1 36.91 31.87 -27.58
CA MET A 1 35.82 31.37 -26.74
C MET A 1 36.42 31.04 -25.36
N ASN A 2 36.00 31.73 -24.32
CA ASN A 2 36.59 31.59 -22.98
C ASN A 2 36.47 30.13 -22.49
N LYS A 3 37.53 29.62 -21.81
CA LYS A 3 37.51 28.22 -21.28
C LYS A 3 36.25 27.91 -20.47
N ILE A 4 35.75 28.91 -19.75
CA ILE A 4 34.51 28.80 -18.97
C ILE A 4 33.30 28.55 -19.87
N LEU A 5 33.09 29.32 -20.94
CA LEU A 5 32.00 29.13 -21.89
C LEU A 5 32.01 27.75 -22.55
N LYS A 6 33.20 27.24 -22.90
CA LYS A 6 33.34 25.90 -23.47
C LYS A 6 32.94 24.81 -22.47
N LEU A 7 33.36 24.91 -21.19
CA LEU A 7 33.00 23.97 -20.15
C LEU A 7 31.49 24.00 -19.85
N THR A 8 30.91 25.20 -19.76
CA THR A 8 29.46 25.38 -19.56
C THR A 8 28.65 24.75 -20.66
N PHE A 9 29.08 24.96 -21.93
CA PHE A 9 28.40 24.39 -23.08
C PHE A 9 28.47 22.87 -23.12
N VAL A 10 29.63 22.28 -22.80
CA VAL A 10 29.80 20.82 -22.73
C VAL A 10 28.93 20.22 -21.61
N LEU A 11 28.94 20.85 -20.43
CA LEU A 11 28.10 20.40 -19.32
C LEU A 11 26.60 20.47 -19.69
N PHE A 12 26.17 21.60 -20.27
CA PHE A 12 24.80 21.75 -20.73
C PHE A 12 24.39 20.66 -21.75
N LEU A 13 25.27 20.36 -22.71
CA LEU A 13 25.00 19.33 -23.73
C LEU A 13 24.84 17.95 -23.09
N ILE A 14 25.72 17.59 -22.13
CA ILE A 14 25.62 16.31 -21.43
C ILE A 14 24.32 16.24 -20.64
N CYS A 15 23.98 17.27 -19.87
CA CYS A 15 22.73 17.32 -19.12
C CYS A 15 21.50 17.22 -20.02
N ALA A 16 21.51 17.93 -21.16
CA ALA A 16 20.41 17.89 -22.13
C ALA A 16 20.21 16.50 -22.74
N ILE A 17 21.31 15.82 -23.10
CA ILE A 17 21.26 14.45 -23.62
C ILE A 17 20.71 13.49 -22.56
N VAL A 18 21.26 13.55 -21.34
CA VAL A 18 20.81 12.66 -20.25
C VAL A 18 19.33 12.90 -19.93
N ALA A 19 18.91 14.16 -19.79
CA ALA A 19 17.52 14.51 -19.54
C ALA A 19 16.59 14.04 -20.67
N GLY A 20 17.01 14.19 -21.94
CA GLY A 20 16.25 13.72 -23.09
C GLY A 20 16.11 12.21 -23.14
N VAL A 21 17.17 11.47 -22.85
CA VAL A 21 17.13 9.99 -22.77
C VAL A 21 16.22 9.53 -21.64
N LEU A 22 16.38 10.09 -20.44
CA LEU A 22 15.55 9.73 -19.29
C LEU A 22 14.07 10.06 -19.53
N GLY A 23 13.78 11.25 -20.08
CA GLY A 23 12.41 11.64 -20.43
C GLY A 23 11.80 10.73 -21.49
N GLY A 24 12.57 10.37 -22.54
CA GLY A 24 12.13 9.45 -23.57
C GLY A 24 11.84 8.03 -23.06
N VAL A 25 12.72 7.50 -22.20
CA VAL A 25 12.49 6.19 -21.56
C VAL A 25 11.26 6.24 -20.66
N ASN A 26 11.11 7.30 -19.86
CA ASN A 26 9.92 7.45 -18.98
C ASN A 26 8.62 7.48 -19.81
N GLU A 27 8.59 8.23 -20.94
CA GLU A 27 7.41 8.31 -21.79
C GLU A 27 7.04 6.95 -22.42
N LEU A 28 8.05 6.16 -22.82
CA LEU A 28 7.84 4.81 -23.37
C LEU A 28 7.41 3.76 -22.35
N THR A 29 7.75 3.97 -21.06
CA THR A 29 7.51 2.97 -20.02
C THR A 29 6.31 3.28 -19.14
N LYS A 30 5.86 4.53 -19.07
CA LYS A 30 4.76 4.97 -18.18
C LYS A 30 3.50 4.11 -18.34
N ASP A 31 3.05 3.84 -19.56
CA ASP A 31 1.82 3.07 -19.80
C ASP A 31 1.95 1.62 -19.32
N ARG A 32 3.15 1.05 -19.45
CA ARG A 32 3.46 -0.29 -18.93
C ARG A 32 3.48 -0.32 -17.40
N ILE A 33 4.05 0.73 -16.79
CA ILE A 33 4.08 0.88 -15.33
C ILE A 33 2.65 0.98 -14.79
N TYR A 34 1.83 1.86 -15.38
CA TYR A 34 0.43 1.99 -14.99
C TYR A 34 -0.37 0.68 -15.14
N ALA A 35 -0.17 -0.05 -16.25
CA ALA A 35 -0.86 -1.32 -16.46
C ALA A 35 -0.46 -2.38 -15.41
N ILE A 36 0.82 -2.45 -15.04
CA ILE A 36 1.32 -3.39 -14.02
C ILE A 36 0.81 -2.99 -12.63
N GLN A 37 0.84 -1.71 -12.27
CA GLN A 37 0.34 -1.22 -10.99
C GLN A 37 -1.17 -1.47 -10.85
N ASN A 38 -1.96 -1.15 -11.88
CA ASN A 38 -3.40 -1.44 -11.87
C ASN A 38 -3.69 -2.94 -11.73
N ALA A 39 -2.94 -3.81 -12.41
CA ALA A 39 -3.11 -5.25 -12.28
C ALA A 39 -2.76 -5.75 -10.87
N ALA A 40 -1.70 -5.20 -10.25
CA ALA A 40 -1.31 -5.53 -8.89
C ALA A 40 -2.37 -5.05 -7.87
N THR A 41 -2.91 -3.85 -8.05
CA THR A 41 -3.99 -3.31 -7.20
C THR A 41 -5.26 -4.16 -7.30
N ILE A 42 -5.69 -4.51 -8.52
CA ILE A 42 -6.87 -5.37 -8.72
C ILE A 42 -6.64 -6.75 -8.09
N ALA A 43 -5.45 -7.34 -8.27
CA ALA A 43 -5.10 -8.62 -7.65
C ALA A 43 -5.11 -8.53 -6.11
N ALA A 44 -4.61 -7.42 -5.54
CA ALA A 44 -4.66 -7.18 -4.11
C ALA A 44 -6.08 -7.05 -3.59
N TYR A 45 -6.96 -6.36 -4.32
CA TYR A 45 -8.37 -6.21 -3.96
C TYR A 45 -9.09 -7.57 -3.96
N SER A 46 -8.93 -8.35 -5.03
CA SER A 46 -9.53 -9.69 -5.12
C SER A 46 -8.98 -10.66 -4.07
N ALA A 47 -7.75 -10.45 -3.60
CA ALA A 47 -7.16 -11.27 -2.55
C ALA A 47 -7.73 -10.99 -1.15
N VAL A 48 -8.28 -9.79 -0.91
CA VAL A 48 -8.81 -9.38 0.40
C VAL A 48 -10.34 -9.41 0.47
N LEU A 49 -11.00 -9.24 -0.67
CA LEU A 49 -12.46 -9.30 -0.78
C LEU A 49 -12.84 -9.73 -2.20
N ASP A 50 -13.41 -10.93 -2.35
CA ASP A 50 -13.76 -11.49 -3.68
C ASP A 50 -14.98 -10.77 -4.27
N ALA A 51 -14.78 -10.09 -5.41
CA ALA A 51 -15.83 -9.42 -6.16
C ALA A 51 -15.48 -9.31 -7.64
N GLU A 52 -16.50 -9.19 -8.51
CA GLU A 52 -16.30 -8.99 -9.95
C GLU A 52 -15.88 -7.56 -10.31
N GLY A 53 -16.17 -6.59 -9.43
CA GLY A 53 -15.80 -5.19 -9.59
C GLY A 53 -15.81 -4.43 -8.28
N TYR A 54 -15.24 -3.24 -8.32
CA TYR A 54 -15.11 -2.35 -7.15
C TYR A 54 -15.40 -0.92 -7.60
N ASP A 55 -16.43 -0.32 -7.02
CA ASP A 55 -16.84 1.06 -7.30
C ASP A 55 -16.27 2.00 -6.23
N GLU A 56 -15.62 3.09 -6.65
CA GLU A 56 -15.03 4.05 -5.74
C GLU A 56 -16.12 4.81 -4.95
N VAL A 57 -15.93 4.94 -3.64
CA VAL A 57 -16.83 5.62 -2.72
C VAL A 57 -16.14 6.87 -2.17
N ASP A 58 -16.86 7.99 -2.14
CA ASP A 58 -16.38 9.22 -1.52
C ASP A 58 -16.33 9.10 0.01
N PHE A 59 -15.25 9.62 0.60
CA PHE A 59 -15.06 9.63 2.06
C PHE A 59 -14.38 10.91 2.53
N ASP A 60 -14.40 11.18 3.82
CA ASP A 60 -13.73 12.34 4.41
C ASP A 60 -12.21 12.14 4.49
N ARG A 61 -11.49 12.60 3.47
CA ARG A 61 -10.01 12.58 3.41
C ARG A 61 -9.33 13.39 4.52
N THR A 62 -10.07 14.32 5.16
CA THR A 62 -9.52 15.14 6.25
C THR A 62 -9.48 14.34 7.55
N ALA A 63 -10.48 13.49 7.77
CA ALA A 63 -10.54 12.59 8.91
C ALA A 63 -9.56 11.42 8.76
N PHE A 64 -9.35 10.93 7.53
CA PHE A 64 -8.52 9.76 7.23
C PHE A 64 -7.41 10.08 6.21
N PRO A 65 -6.40 10.87 6.59
CA PRO A 65 -5.38 11.38 5.64
C PRO A 65 -4.44 10.28 5.08
N VAL A 66 -4.40 9.09 5.68
CA VAL A 66 -3.60 7.94 5.22
C VAL A 66 -4.38 7.02 4.28
N VAL A 67 -5.69 7.24 4.14
CA VAL A 67 -6.55 6.50 3.23
C VAL A 67 -6.48 7.14 1.84
N ASP A 68 -6.03 6.38 0.86
CA ASP A 68 -5.92 6.83 -0.52
C ASP A 68 -7.23 6.67 -1.27
N LYS A 69 -7.92 5.51 -1.04
CA LYS A 69 -9.14 5.15 -1.74
C LYS A 69 -10.00 4.19 -0.92
N ILE A 70 -11.32 4.34 -1.02
CA ILE A 70 -12.29 3.35 -0.55
C ILE A 70 -13.10 2.91 -1.76
N SER A 71 -13.30 1.60 -1.90
CA SER A 71 -14.10 1.02 -2.97
C SER A 71 -15.07 -0.01 -2.41
N GLU A 72 -16.33 0.08 -2.82
CA GLU A 72 -17.36 -0.89 -2.48
C GLU A 72 -17.33 -2.05 -3.49
N ALA A 73 -17.46 -3.27 -3.01
CA ALA A 73 -17.55 -4.44 -3.84
C ALA A 73 -18.93 -4.51 -4.53
N THR A 74 -18.96 -4.69 -5.85
CA THR A 74 -20.22 -4.68 -6.65
C THR A 74 -21.22 -5.79 -6.26
N ASN A 75 -20.75 -6.83 -5.57
CA ASN A 75 -21.59 -7.91 -5.03
C ASN A 75 -22.10 -7.61 -3.60
N GLY A 76 -21.82 -6.45 -3.04
CA GLY A 76 -22.22 -6.06 -1.69
C GLY A 76 -21.51 -6.82 -0.56
N ALA A 77 -20.36 -7.45 -0.84
CA ALA A 77 -19.62 -8.22 0.17
C ALA A 77 -18.89 -7.33 1.21
N GLY A 78 -18.81 -6.01 0.97
CA GLY A 78 -18.16 -5.05 1.83
C GLY A 78 -17.32 -4.04 1.04
N HIS A 79 -16.25 -3.54 1.65
CA HIS A 79 -15.40 -2.49 1.09
C HIS A 79 -13.95 -2.92 1.06
N VAL A 80 -13.20 -2.40 0.09
CA VAL A 80 -11.73 -2.46 0.06
C VAL A 80 -11.20 -1.06 0.29
N VAL A 81 -10.35 -0.92 1.28
CA VAL A 81 -9.66 0.34 1.62
C VAL A 81 -8.21 0.23 1.21
N GLU A 82 -7.78 1.10 0.30
CA GLU A 82 -6.37 1.30 -0.04
C GLU A 82 -5.83 2.44 0.81
N LEU A 83 -4.68 2.22 1.44
CA LEU A 83 -4.06 3.21 2.30
C LEU A 83 -2.55 3.09 2.30
N THR A 84 -1.89 4.23 2.54
CA THR A 84 -0.44 4.33 2.58
C THR A 84 0.00 4.82 3.95
N VAL A 85 0.82 4.00 4.62
CA VAL A 85 1.34 4.28 5.96
C VAL A 85 2.86 4.29 5.96
N SER A 86 3.46 4.93 7.00
CA SER A 86 4.91 4.93 7.18
C SER A 86 5.35 3.67 7.90
N GLY A 87 6.16 2.86 7.23
CA GLY A 87 6.83 1.69 7.81
C GLY A 87 8.15 2.03 8.51
N ALA A 88 9.03 1.04 8.61
CA ALA A 88 10.36 1.20 9.23
C ALA A 88 11.39 1.81 8.28
N GLN A 89 11.34 1.52 6.99
CA GLN A 89 12.30 2.01 5.99
C GLN A 89 11.65 2.97 4.98
N GLY A 90 10.34 2.95 4.85
CA GLY A 90 9.63 3.79 3.90
C GLY A 90 8.12 3.58 3.95
N LEU A 91 7.46 3.98 2.87
CA LEU A 91 6.02 3.84 2.77
C LEU A 91 5.63 2.40 2.49
N ILE A 92 4.47 2.02 3.01
CA ILE A 92 3.80 0.75 2.77
C ILE A 92 2.40 1.08 2.27
N THR A 93 2.09 0.68 1.05
CA THR A 93 0.75 0.75 0.47
C THR A 93 0.10 -0.61 0.55
N LEU A 94 -1.09 -0.67 1.13
CA LEU A 94 -1.81 -1.92 1.33
C LEU A 94 -3.30 -1.78 1.05
N ALA A 95 -3.92 -2.88 0.65
CA ALA A 95 -5.36 -3.05 0.58
C ALA A 95 -5.84 -3.82 1.82
N VAL A 96 -6.89 -3.33 2.43
CA VAL A 96 -7.60 -3.96 3.55
C VAL A 96 -9.03 -4.21 3.11
N GLY A 97 -9.45 -5.47 3.11
CA GLY A 97 -10.85 -5.83 2.93
C GLY A 97 -11.59 -5.67 4.26
N VAL A 98 -12.78 -5.06 4.21
CA VAL A 98 -13.68 -4.91 5.35
C VAL A 98 -15.03 -5.46 4.93
N ASP A 99 -15.52 -6.47 5.63
CA ASP A 99 -16.81 -7.10 5.35
C ASP A 99 -18.01 -6.26 5.87
N THR A 100 -19.22 -6.77 5.65
CA THR A 100 -20.47 -6.11 6.08
C THR A 100 -20.66 -6.07 7.59
N ASP A 101 -19.90 -6.85 8.36
CA ASP A 101 -19.92 -6.85 9.82
C ASP A 101 -18.82 -5.93 10.41
N ALA A 102 -18.22 -5.07 9.56
CA ALA A 102 -17.09 -4.20 9.90
C ALA A 102 -15.87 -4.97 10.47
N LYS A 103 -15.62 -6.14 9.92
CA LYS A 103 -14.48 -7.00 10.23
C LYS A 103 -13.49 -7.02 9.06
N CYS A 104 -12.21 -7.15 9.39
CA CYS A 104 -11.19 -7.35 8.37
C CYS A 104 -11.38 -8.71 7.69
N SER A 105 -11.66 -8.73 6.38
CA SER A 105 -11.73 -9.95 5.57
C SER A 105 -10.37 -10.44 5.11
N GLY A 106 -9.38 -9.55 5.04
CA GLY A 106 -8.01 -9.84 4.66
C GLY A 106 -7.19 -8.59 4.42
N ILE A 107 -5.87 -8.76 4.34
CA ILE A 107 -4.94 -7.69 3.97
C ILE A 107 -4.00 -8.15 2.85
N SER A 108 -3.64 -7.24 1.95
CA SER A 108 -2.67 -7.45 0.89
C SER A 108 -1.75 -6.23 0.78
N ILE A 109 -0.44 -6.46 0.81
CA ILE A 109 0.54 -5.38 0.62
C ILE A 109 0.73 -5.20 -0.89
N ILE A 110 0.45 -4.00 -1.40
CA ILE A 110 0.57 -3.63 -2.81
C ILE A 110 2.01 -3.22 -3.12
N GLU A 111 2.57 -2.34 -2.28
CA GLU A 111 3.92 -1.80 -2.44
C GLU A 111 4.56 -1.54 -1.09
N HIS A 112 5.88 -1.72 -0.98
CA HIS A 112 6.65 -1.41 0.22
C HIS A 112 8.11 -1.13 -0.09
N SER A 113 8.78 -0.41 0.82
CA SER A 113 10.23 -0.17 0.79
C SER A 113 10.96 -0.80 1.98
N GLU A 114 10.36 -1.82 2.61
CA GLU A 114 10.87 -2.47 3.81
C GLU A 114 12.09 -3.37 3.55
N THR A 115 12.90 -3.57 4.58
CA THR A 115 14.09 -4.42 4.53
C THR A 115 13.75 -5.88 4.27
N SER A 116 14.41 -6.48 3.27
CA SER A 116 14.28 -7.91 2.95
C SER A 116 14.62 -8.79 4.15
N GLY A 117 13.83 -9.83 4.40
CA GLY A 117 13.97 -10.74 5.53
C GLY A 117 13.46 -10.20 6.88
N LEU A 118 13.04 -8.93 6.94
CA LEU A 118 12.45 -8.29 8.12
C LEU A 118 11.02 -7.79 7.78
N GLY A 119 10.82 -6.50 7.65
CA GLY A 119 9.53 -5.89 7.34
C GLY A 119 8.93 -6.34 6.00
N ALA A 120 9.76 -6.62 5.00
CA ALA A 120 9.33 -7.18 3.71
C ALA A 120 8.61 -8.53 3.83
N ASN A 121 8.77 -9.25 4.95
CA ASN A 121 8.02 -10.47 5.20
C ASN A 121 6.51 -10.24 5.30
N ALA A 122 6.04 -9.03 5.61
CA ALA A 122 4.62 -8.71 5.61
C ALA A 122 3.97 -8.94 4.23
N ALA A 123 4.71 -8.65 3.15
CA ALA A 123 4.27 -8.83 1.76
C ALA A 123 4.62 -10.21 1.19
N ALA A 124 5.61 -10.91 1.77
CA ALA A 124 6.18 -12.11 1.19
C ALA A 124 5.15 -13.24 1.07
N ASP A 125 5.21 -13.99 -0.03
CA ASP A 125 4.46 -15.23 -0.21
C ASP A 125 5.23 -16.42 0.41
N SER A 126 5.62 -16.24 1.66
CA SER A 126 6.24 -17.23 2.54
C SER A 126 5.25 -17.66 3.62
N GLU A 127 5.53 -18.76 4.32
CA GLU A 127 4.74 -19.17 5.46
C GLU A 127 4.65 -18.06 6.52
N ILE A 128 5.77 -17.39 6.80
CA ILE A 128 5.83 -16.27 7.77
C ILE A 128 4.90 -15.12 7.33
N GLY A 129 4.96 -14.70 6.07
CA GLY A 129 4.13 -13.61 5.55
C GLY A 129 2.65 -13.97 5.51
N ARG A 130 2.31 -15.17 5.05
CA ARG A 130 0.92 -15.66 5.04
C ARG A 130 0.35 -15.76 6.46
N ASN A 131 1.10 -16.34 7.41
CA ASN A 131 0.69 -16.45 8.81
C ASN A 131 0.51 -15.07 9.45
N PHE A 132 1.39 -14.12 9.16
CA PHE A 132 1.24 -12.74 9.64
C PHE A 132 -0.06 -12.11 9.13
N ARG A 133 -0.32 -12.17 7.83
CA ARG A 133 -1.52 -11.59 7.23
C ARG A 133 -2.81 -12.28 7.68
N ALA A 134 -2.76 -13.59 7.90
CA ALA A 134 -3.92 -14.37 8.35
C ALA A 134 -4.43 -13.98 9.75
N GLN A 135 -3.59 -13.40 10.60
CA GLN A 135 -3.99 -12.96 11.93
C GLN A 135 -5.01 -11.82 11.90
N PHE A 136 -5.07 -11.05 10.83
CA PHE A 136 -5.95 -9.90 10.70
C PHE A 136 -7.40 -10.28 10.36
N VAL A 137 -7.60 -11.48 9.81
CA VAL A 137 -8.93 -11.92 9.37
C VAL A 137 -9.88 -12.09 10.55
N GLY A 138 -11.03 -11.41 10.48
CA GLY A 138 -12.05 -11.40 11.53
C GLY A 138 -11.82 -10.38 12.64
N GLU A 139 -10.69 -9.65 12.62
CA GLU A 139 -10.40 -8.59 13.60
C GLU A 139 -11.24 -7.33 13.34
N GLY A 140 -11.51 -6.58 14.42
CA GLY A 140 -12.25 -5.32 14.39
C GLY A 140 -11.35 -4.09 14.57
N GLU A 141 -11.95 -2.93 14.80
CA GLU A 141 -11.24 -1.66 14.94
C GLU A 141 -10.29 -1.57 16.15
N ASP A 142 -10.55 -2.36 17.21
CA ASP A 142 -9.73 -2.40 18.43
C ASP A 142 -8.46 -3.26 18.27
N ILE A 143 -8.12 -3.63 17.03
CA ILE A 143 -6.96 -4.46 16.73
C ILE A 143 -5.65 -3.82 17.20
N ALA A 144 -4.80 -4.60 17.87
CA ALA A 144 -3.51 -4.17 18.36
C ALA A 144 -2.49 -5.32 18.37
N LEU A 145 -1.20 -4.97 18.41
CA LEU A 145 -0.15 -5.96 18.62
C LEU A 145 -0.25 -6.59 20.04
N SER A 146 0.12 -7.85 20.17
CA SER A 146 0.14 -8.59 21.46
C SER A 146 0.98 -7.88 22.52
N LYS A 147 2.07 -7.23 22.14
CA LYS A 147 2.89 -6.38 23.03
C LYS A 147 2.16 -5.13 23.55
N SER A 148 1.10 -4.72 22.88
CA SER A 148 0.26 -3.58 23.25
C SER A 148 -1.10 -4.01 23.81
N GLY A 149 -1.24 -5.28 24.19
CA GLY A 149 -2.45 -5.83 24.78
C GLY A 149 -3.48 -6.39 23.78
N GLY A 150 -3.14 -6.44 22.48
CA GLY A 150 -3.96 -7.04 21.43
C GLY A 150 -3.61 -8.51 21.16
N HIS A 151 -3.96 -8.99 19.97
CA HIS A 151 -3.83 -10.40 19.58
C HIS A 151 -2.84 -10.62 18.41
N ILE A 152 -2.39 -9.57 17.74
CA ILE A 152 -1.52 -9.69 16.57
C ILE A 152 -0.06 -9.85 16.99
N ASP A 153 0.54 -10.95 16.61
CA ASP A 153 1.98 -11.19 16.80
C ASP A 153 2.80 -10.46 15.74
N ALA A 154 3.73 -9.64 16.21
CA ALA A 154 4.60 -8.89 15.32
C ALA A 154 5.59 -9.81 14.60
N LEU A 155 5.94 -9.45 13.36
CA LEU A 155 7.05 -10.06 12.64
C LEU A 155 8.35 -9.89 13.42
N ALA A 156 9.13 -10.98 13.52
CA ALA A 156 10.41 -10.98 14.22
C ALA A 156 11.35 -9.92 13.63
N GLY A 157 11.86 -9.03 14.48
CA GLY A 157 12.75 -7.93 14.07
C GLY A 157 12.09 -6.80 13.27
N ALA A 158 10.76 -6.81 13.08
CA ALA A 158 10.04 -5.81 12.29
C ALA A 158 8.81 -5.24 13.04
N THR A 159 8.97 -4.90 14.30
CA THR A 159 7.87 -4.38 15.15
C THR A 159 7.29 -3.07 14.62
N ILE A 160 8.10 -2.18 14.04
CA ILE A 160 7.63 -0.90 13.48
C ILE A 160 6.73 -1.16 12.28
N THR A 161 7.17 -2.01 11.34
CA THR A 161 6.36 -2.45 10.19
C THR A 161 5.06 -3.11 10.63
N SER A 162 5.13 -4.04 11.59
CA SER A 162 3.95 -4.73 12.11
C SER A 162 2.96 -3.76 12.76
N ASN A 163 3.46 -2.79 13.53
CA ASN A 163 2.61 -1.76 14.14
C ASN A 163 1.96 -0.85 13.08
N ALA A 164 2.71 -0.47 12.04
CA ALA A 164 2.19 0.32 10.94
C ALA A 164 1.05 -0.41 10.20
N VAL A 165 1.23 -1.70 9.88
CA VAL A 165 0.19 -2.52 9.23
C VAL A 165 -1.02 -2.70 10.15
N THR A 166 -0.82 -2.98 11.44
CA THR A 166 -1.92 -3.13 12.41
C THR A 166 -2.72 -1.83 12.55
N GLY A 167 -2.04 -0.69 12.67
CA GLY A 167 -2.71 0.63 12.72
C GLY A 167 -3.46 0.97 11.43
N ALA A 168 -2.91 0.55 10.28
CA ALA A 168 -3.56 0.70 8.99
C ALA A 168 -4.90 -0.06 8.93
N VAL A 169 -4.93 -1.31 9.41
CA VAL A 169 -6.16 -2.11 9.45
C VAL A 169 -7.22 -1.46 10.35
N ALA A 170 -6.83 -1.00 11.55
CA ALA A 170 -7.74 -0.27 12.44
C ALA A 170 -8.33 0.97 11.74
N THR A 171 -7.47 1.76 11.07
CA THR A 171 -7.90 2.96 10.35
C THR A 171 -8.83 2.62 9.17
N ALA A 172 -8.57 1.54 8.45
CA ALA A 172 -9.43 1.09 7.35
C ALA A 172 -10.85 0.75 7.84
N ILE A 173 -10.97 0.01 8.94
CA ILE A 173 -12.24 -0.36 9.53
C ILE A 173 -12.99 0.89 10.03
N GLN A 174 -12.30 1.82 10.71
CA GLN A 174 -12.88 3.09 11.15
C GLN A 174 -13.37 3.93 9.97
N ALA A 175 -12.61 3.99 8.88
CA ALA A 175 -13.00 4.73 7.68
C ALA A 175 -14.28 4.15 7.06
N VAL A 176 -14.41 2.83 6.95
CA VAL A 176 -15.64 2.17 6.47
C VAL A 176 -16.81 2.42 7.41
N ASN A 177 -16.61 2.31 8.74
CA ASN A 177 -17.65 2.60 9.73
C ASN A 177 -18.15 4.05 9.67
N SER A 178 -17.35 4.98 9.15
CA SER A 178 -17.75 6.38 9.00
C SER A 178 -18.60 6.65 7.75
N LEU A 179 -18.74 5.69 6.84
CA LEU A 179 -19.53 5.85 5.61
C LEU A 179 -21.03 5.65 5.84
N GLY A 180 -21.39 4.98 6.92
CA GLY A 180 -22.79 4.64 7.20
C GLY A 180 -23.05 4.34 8.58
#